data_5a84a09b4d0e66f21ce37f8f64a1d793
#
_entry.id   5a84a09b4d0e66f21ce37f8f64a1d793
#
_cell.length_a   1.000
_cell.length_b   1.000
_cell.length_c   1.000
_cell.angle_alpha   90.00
_cell.angle_beta   90.00
_cell.angle_gamma   90.00
#
_symmetry.space_group_name_H-M   'P 1'
#
loop_
_entity.id
_entity.type
_entity.pdbx_description
1 polymer ?
#
loop_
_entity_poly.entity_id
_entity_poly.type
_entity_poly.pdbx_seq_one_letter_code
_entity_poly.pdbx_strand_id
1 'polypeptide(L)'
;MRAGGPYEVEISYFGMETDRAEGITLQLGEISVHNATLHKSVIQLDEIVVTSKAGIENMKKGAASVMTDADIGRMPSITHGIADVIRLNPQVRVANDGAMYFNGANNRYNSFRIDGVINNDAYGLADNGFNGGQAGTQPVSMETIEQLQISVAPFDVRQSGFTGGTINAITKSGTNDFHGVVYGFGNNQLLIGDRYRLMNGSVSNKYTDQYEYQAGITAGG
;
A
#
# COMPACT_ATOMS: atom_id res chain seq x y z
N MET A 1 -38.60 -19.36 7.78
CA MET A 1 -37.99 -18.52 8.82
C MET A 1 -38.38 -19.05 10.19
N ARG A 2 -37.57 -18.86 11.22
CA ARG A 2 -37.94 -19.26 12.59
C ARG A 2 -38.89 -18.21 13.20
N ALA A 3 -39.77 -18.57 14.09
CA ALA A 3 -40.56 -17.61 14.87
C ALA A 3 -39.60 -16.76 15.73
N GLY A 4 -39.86 -15.48 15.84
CA GLY A 4 -39.01 -14.48 16.53
C GLY A 4 -38.75 -13.26 15.67
N GLY A 5 -37.76 -12.50 15.95
CA GLY A 5 -37.38 -11.26 15.26
C GLY A 5 -36.61 -10.35 16.19
N PRO A 6 -36.36 -9.11 15.82
CA PRO A 6 -36.79 -8.47 14.56
C PRO A 6 -36.00 -8.94 13.33
N TYR A 7 -36.70 -9.13 12.22
CA TYR A 7 -36.09 -9.43 10.93
C TYR A 7 -36.11 -8.20 10.05
N GLU A 8 -35.08 -8.12 9.17
CA GLU A 8 -35.04 -7.17 8.06
C GLU A 8 -35.30 -7.94 6.76
N VAL A 9 -36.19 -7.41 5.94
CA VAL A 9 -36.50 -7.96 4.62
C VAL A 9 -36.12 -6.93 3.57
N GLU A 10 -35.25 -7.33 2.68
CA GLU A 10 -34.81 -6.53 1.55
C GLU A 10 -35.42 -7.10 0.26
N ILE A 11 -36.12 -6.26 -0.47
CA ILE A 11 -36.79 -6.61 -1.74
C ILE A 11 -36.09 -5.80 -2.83
N SER A 12 -35.37 -6.49 -3.72
CA SER A 12 -34.67 -5.88 -4.82
C SER A 12 -35.04 -6.51 -6.15
N TYR A 13 -35.08 -5.69 -7.20
CA TYR A 13 -35.27 -6.14 -8.57
C TYR A 13 -34.41 -5.34 -9.51
N PHE A 14 -33.93 -5.97 -10.57
CA PHE A 14 -33.01 -5.33 -11.51
C PHE A 14 -33.63 -4.06 -12.12
N GLY A 15 -32.95 -2.92 -11.99
CA GLY A 15 -33.42 -1.61 -12.47
C GLY A 15 -34.48 -0.94 -11.61
N MET A 16 -34.74 -1.45 -10.40
CA MET A 16 -35.63 -0.85 -9.42
C MET A 16 -34.88 -0.45 -8.16
N GLU A 17 -35.43 0.52 -7.44
CA GLU A 17 -34.93 0.92 -6.13
C GLU A 17 -35.29 -0.17 -5.11
N THR A 18 -34.30 -0.50 -4.26
CA THR A 18 -34.47 -1.54 -3.23
C THR A 18 -35.34 -1.02 -2.10
N ASP A 19 -36.39 -1.76 -1.77
CA ASP A 19 -37.24 -1.49 -0.61
C ASP A 19 -36.78 -2.35 0.59
N ARG A 20 -36.69 -1.73 1.76
CA ARG A 20 -36.26 -2.38 3.01
C ARG A 20 -37.32 -2.21 4.08
N ALA A 21 -37.74 -3.31 4.62
CA ALA A 21 -38.66 -3.37 5.76
C ALA A 21 -37.92 -3.91 6.99
N GLU A 22 -37.80 -3.08 8.00
CA GLU A 22 -37.15 -3.42 9.27
C GLU A 22 -38.18 -3.70 10.37
N GLY A 23 -37.82 -4.48 11.39
CA GLY A 23 -38.62 -4.67 12.59
C GLY A 23 -39.72 -5.73 12.45
N ILE A 24 -39.66 -6.58 11.43
CA ILE A 24 -40.66 -7.62 11.21
C ILE A 24 -40.50 -8.73 12.24
N THR A 25 -41.53 -8.97 13.04
CA THR A 25 -41.58 -10.06 14.02
C THR A 25 -42.50 -11.15 13.52
N LEU A 26 -42.00 -12.39 13.49
CA LEU A 26 -42.76 -13.56 13.04
C LEU A 26 -43.26 -14.37 14.24
N GLN A 27 -44.58 -14.61 14.31
CA GLN A 27 -45.18 -15.51 15.30
C GLN A 27 -45.38 -16.90 14.71
N LEU A 28 -45.38 -17.90 15.57
CA LEU A 28 -45.60 -19.29 15.14
C LEU A 28 -47.03 -19.48 14.66
N GLY A 29 -47.19 -19.92 13.40
CA GLY A 29 -48.51 -20.14 12.79
C GLY A 29 -49.15 -18.89 12.17
N GLU A 30 -48.51 -17.75 12.20
CA GLU A 30 -48.95 -16.51 11.57
C GLU A 30 -48.22 -16.26 10.24
N ILE A 31 -48.96 -15.76 9.24
CA ILE A 31 -48.39 -15.35 7.95
C ILE A 31 -48.28 -13.82 7.99
N SER A 32 -47.03 -13.32 8.01
CA SER A 32 -46.79 -11.90 7.85
C SER A 32 -46.69 -11.57 6.36
N VAL A 33 -47.53 -10.63 5.90
CA VAL A 33 -47.55 -10.17 4.51
C VAL A 33 -46.98 -8.75 4.46
N HIS A 34 -45.91 -8.59 3.69
CA HIS A 34 -45.32 -7.28 3.39
C HIS A 34 -45.48 -7.00 1.89
N ASN A 35 -46.19 -5.93 1.55
CA ASN A 35 -46.35 -5.48 0.18
C ASN A 35 -45.39 -4.34 -0.10
N ALA A 36 -44.49 -4.54 -1.05
CA ALA A 36 -43.53 -3.54 -1.48
C ALA A 36 -43.89 -2.98 -2.86
N THR A 37 -43.74 -1.70 -3.04
CA THR A 37 -43.88 -1.05 -4.35
C THR A 37 -42.49 -0.56 -4.79
N LEU A 38 -41.90 -1.26 -5.73
CA LEU A 38 -40.59 -0.90 -6.26
C LEU A 38 -40.75 0.20 -7.30
N HIS A 39 -40.00 1.28 -7.13
CA HIS A 39 -39.92 2.37 -8.08
C HIS A 39 -38.76 2.14 -9.05
N LYS A 40 -38.95 2.55 -10.33
CA LYS A 40 -37.80 2.52 -11.27
C LYS A 40 -36.68 3.36 -10.72
N SER A 41 -35.55 2.73 -10.48
CA SER A 41 -34.30 3.47 -10.28
C SER A 41 -34.00 4.20 -11.57
N VAL A 42 -34.11 5.52 -11.55
CA VAL A 42 -33.49 6.36 -12.58
C VAL A 42 -32.01 6.24 -12.29
N ILE A 43 -31.37 5.29 -12.96
CA ILE A 43 -29.91 5.16 -12.91
C ILE A 43 -29.36 6.43 -13.58
N GLN A 44 -29.21 7.49 -12.83
CA GLN A 44 -28.07 8.36 -13.06
C GLN A 44 -26.89 7.41 -12.86
N LEU A 45 -26.19 7.15 -13.94
CA LEU A 45 -24.88 6.53 -13.89
C LEU A 45 -23.95 7.55 -13.19
N ASP A 46 -24.11 7.67 -11.88
CA ASP A 46 -23.01 8.11 -11.07
C ASP A 46 -21.93 7.06 -11.31
N GLU A 47 -20.83 7.52 -11.83
CA GLU A 47 -19.61 6.77 -12.00
C GLU A 47 -19.46 5.85 -10.78
N ILE A 48 -19.60 4.54 -11.01
CA ILE A 48 -19.35 3.56 -9.96
C ILE A 48 -17.85 3.63 -9.75
N VAL A 49 -17.43 4.54 -8.90
CA VAL A 49 -16.11 4.47 -8.29
C VAL A 49 -16.14 3.20 -7.45
N VAL A 50 -15.76 2.10 -8.06
CA VAL A 50 -15.46 0.87 -7.34
C VAL A 50 -14.25 1.18 -6.47
N THR A 51 -14.49 1.84 -5.35
CA THR A 51 -13.50 1.89 -4.29
C THR A 51 -13.38 0.48 -3.74
N SER A 52 -12.46 -0.28 -4.33
CA SER A 52 -12.17 -1.65 -3.90
C SER A 52 -11.46 -1.69 -2.54
N LYS A 53 -11.92 -0.89 -1.57
CA LYS A 53 -11.47 -1.01 -0.19
C LYS A 53 -11.89 -2.33 0.45
N ALA A 54 -12.99 -2.93 -0.02
CA ALA A 54 -13.52 -4.15 0.58
C ALA A 54 -12.83 -5.44 0.10
N GLY A 55 -12.15 -5.43 -1.06
CA GLY A 55 -11.58 -6.65 -1.65
C GLY A 55 -10.23 -7.06 -1.07
N ILE A 56 -9.42 -6.10 -0.61
CA ILE A 56 -8.04 -6.37 -0.18
C ILE A 56 -7.99 -6.77 1.29
N GLU A 57 -8.86 -6.23 2.14
CA GLU A 57 -8.86 -6.59 3.57
C GLU A 57 -9.26 -8.05 3.83
N ASN A 58 -10.17 -8.61 3.05
CA ASN A 58 -10.62 -9.99 3.20
C ASN A 58 -9.64 -11.04 2.63
N MET A 59 -8.62 -10.61 1.88
CA MET A 59 -7.59 -11.48 1.31
C MET A 59 -6.29 -11.51 2.10
N LYS A 60 -6.21 -10.90 3.28
CA LYS A 60 -5.03 -10.96 4.15
C LYS A 60 -4.84 -12.37 4.70
N LYS A 61 -4.32 -13.26 3.85
CA LYS A 61 -3.86 -14.58 4.25
C LYS A 61 -2.38 -14.48 4.61
N GLY A 62 -2.09 -14.21 5.87
CA GLY A 62 -0.72 -14.08 6.39
C GLY A 62 -0.46 -12.72 7.04
N ALA A 63 0.78 -12.52 7.54
CA ALA A 63 1.24 -11.26 8.09
C ALA A 63 1.51 -10.26 6.96
N ALA A 64 0.52 -9.44 6.64
CA ALA A 64 0.62 -8.41 5.64
C ALA A 64 0.31 -7.04 6.24
N SER A 65 1.09 -6.04 5.90
CA SER A 65 0.81 -4.62 6.15
C SER A 65 0.59 -3.89 4.84
N VAL A 66 -0.40 -3.02 4.82
CA VAL A 66 -0.74 -2.21 3.66
C VAL A 66 -0.63 -0.75 4.07
N MET A 67 0.09 0.03 3.29
CA MET A 67 0.28 1.45 3.48
C MET A 67 -0.29 2.19 2.28
N THR A 68 -1.13 3.16 2.53
CA THR A 68 -1.76 3.99 1.50
C THR A 68 -0.88 5.19 1.16
N ASP A 69 -1.16 5.88 0.04
CA ASP A 69 -0.51 7.13 -0.33
C ASP A 69 -0.54 8.17 0.80
N ALA A 70 -1.68 8.29 1.51
CA ALA A 70 -1.81 9.20 2.64
C ALA A 70 -0.91 8.82 3.84
N ASP A 71 -0.69 7.52 4.06
CA ASP A 71 0.22 7.03 5.10
C ASP A 71 1.67 7.30 4.70
N ILE A 72 2.01 6.98 3.46
CA ILE A 72 3.35 7.20 2.88
C ILE A 72 3.74 8.67 2.95
N GLY A 73 2.84 9.59 2.57
CA GLY A 73 3.09 11.03 2.59
C GLY A 73 3.26 11.65 4.00
N ARG A 74 2.78 10.98 5.04
CA ARG A 74 2.95 11.41 6.44
C ARG A 74 4.20 10.84 7.10
N MET A 75 4.84 9.87 6.48
CA MET A 75 5.99 9.19 7.07
C MET A 75 7.26 10.02 6.93
N PRO A 76 8.07 10.12 7.99
CA PRO A 76 9.38 10.71 7.89
C PRO A 76 10.26 9.85 6.99
N SER A 77 10.82 10.44 5.96
CA SER A 77 11.72 9.78 5.01
C SER A 77 13.07 10.51 5.00
N ILE A 78 14.15 9.74 4.92
CA ILE A 78 15.51 10.27 4.84
C ILE A 78 15.94 10.36 3.38
N THR A 79 15.71 9.30 2.62
CA THR A 79 16.13 9.16 1.22
C THR A 79 14.96 9.22 0.24
N HIS A 80 13.77 9.46 0.75
CA HIS A 80 12.52 9.44 -0.02
C HIS A 80 12.35 8.16 -0.84
N GLY A 81 12.67 7.04 -0.20
CA GLY A 81 12.74 5.74 -0.82
C GLY A 81 11.77 4.71 -0.22
N ILE A 82 11.46 3.70 -1.01
CA ILE A 82 10.65 2.56 -0.58
C ILE A 82 11.24 1.90 0.69
N ALA A 83 12.57 1.88 0.81
CA ALA A 83 13.28 1.34 1.97
C ALA A 83 12.92 2.06 3.28
N ASP A 84 12.70 3.39 3.23
CA ASP A 84 12.34 4.17 4.42
C ASP A 84 10.96 3.79 4.94
N VAL A 85 10.01 3.55 4.04
CA VAL A 85 8.67 3.11 4.37
C VAL A 85 8.68 1.68 4.95
N ILE A 86 9.47 0.80 4.37
CA ILE A 86 9.59 -0.60 4.79
C ILE A 86 10.23 -0.72 6.17
N ARG A 87 11.14 0.18 6.55
CA ARG A 87 11.76 0.22 7.90
C ARG A 87 10.75 0.30 9.03
N LEU A 88 9.57 0.83 8.79
CA LEU A 88 8.53 0.96 9.80
C LEU A 88 7.82 -0.36 10.09
N ASN A 89 8.02 -1.37 9.23
CA ASN A 89 7.50 -2.70 9.51
C ASN A 89 8.45 -3.44 10.49
N PRO A 90 7.97 -3.84 11.67
CA PRO A 90 8.81 -4.47 12.69
C PRO A 90 9.39 -5.83 12.28
N GLN A 91 8.84 -6.46 11.24
CA GLN A 91 9.30 -7.75 10.73
C GLN A 91 10.38 -7.62 9.66
N VAL A 92 10.74 -6.39 9.29
CA VAL A 92 11.73 -6.11 8.26
C VAL A 92 12.89 -5.32 8.84
N ARG A 93 14.08 -5.82 8.63
CA ARG A 93 15.32 -5.10 8.92
C ARG A 93 15.87 -4.54 7.60
N VAL A 94 16.06 -3.25 7.53
CA VAL A 94 16.76 -2.59 6.43
C VAL A 94 18.18 -2.25 6.89
N ALA A 95 19.18 -2.76 6.20
CA ALA A 95 20.58 -2.46 6.46
C ALA A 95 21.00 -1.10 5.86
N ASN A 96 22.21 -0.66 6.19
CA ASN A 96 22.72 0.65 5.72
C ASN A 96 22.96 0.70 4.21
N ASP A 97 23.21 -0.44 3.59
CA ASP A 97 23.33 -0.64 2.14
C ASP A 97 21.99 -0.72 1.41
N GLY A 98 20.88 -0.61 2.14
CA GLY A 98 19.54 -0.73 1.60
C GLY A 98 19.00 -2.17 1.49
N ALA A 99 19.80 -3.18 1.87
CA ALA A 99 19.36 -4.57 1.85
C ALA A 99 18.23 -4.83 2.85
N MET A 100 17.20 -5.55 2.42
CA MET A 100 16.00 -5.82 3.21
C MET A 100 15.93 -7.28 3.61
N TYR A 101 15.85 -7.51 4.90
CA TYR A 101 15.82 -8.85 5.50
C TYR A 101 14.46 -9.06 6.16
N PHE A 102 13.67 -9.96 5.60
CA PHE A 102 12.38 -10.38 6.16
C PHE A 102 12.58 -11.56 7.10
N ASN A 103 12.25 -11.41 8.37
CA ASN A 103 12.44 -12.45 9.39
C ASN A 103 13.84 -13.09 9.38
N GLY A 104 14.88 -12.32 9.04
CA GLY A 104 16.25 -12.80 8.94
C GLY A 104 16.59 -13.55 7.64
N ALA A 105 15.66 -13.72 6.72
CA ALA A 105 15.96 -14.28 5.41
C ALA A 105 16.82 -13.31 4.57
N ASN A 106 17.71 -13.86 3.74
CA ASN A 106 18.56 -13.05 2.87
C ASN A 106 17.69 -12.26 1.88
N ASN A 107 18.10 -11.02 1.58
CA ASN A 107 17.41 -10.11 0.66
C ASN A 107 17.16 -10.70 -0.74
N ARG A 108 18.04 -11.59 -1.22
CA ARG A 108 17.91 -12.28 -2.52
C ARG A 108 16.70 -13.20 -2.61
N TYR A 109 16.13 -13.57 -1.47
CA TYR A 109 14.94 -14.43 -1.40
C TYR A 109 13.63 -13.66 -1.28
N ASN A 110 13.69 -12.34 -1.35
CA ASN A 110 12.52 -11.47 -1.37
C ASN A 110 12.00 -11.30 -2.79
N SER A 111 10.72 -10.97 -2.91
CA SER A 111 10.12 -10.58 -4.18
C SER A 111 9.66 -9.13 -4.12
N PHE A 112 10.17 -8.32 -5.03
CA PHE A 112 9.65 -6.99 -5.29
C PHE A 112 8.79 -6.99 -6.55
N ARG A 113 7.60 -6.42 -6.44
CA ARG A 113 6.62 -6.39 -7.53
C ARG A 113 6.11 -4.98 -7.73
N ILE A 114 5.84 -4.65 -8.98
CA ILE A 114 5.14 -3.43 -9.38
C ILE A 114 3.89 -3.88 -10.13
N ASP A 115 2.71 -3.52 -9.63
CA ASP A 115 1.40 -3.92 -10.16
C ASP A 115 1.29 -5.45 -10.35
N GLY A 116 1.90 -6.21 -9.43
CA GLY A 116 1.94 -7.67 -9.48
C GLY A 116 3.04 -8.27 -10.35
N VAL A 117 3.73 -7.47 -11.17
CA VAL A 117 4.85 -7.94 -12.01
C VAL A 117 6.14 -7.95 -11.21
N ILE A 118 6.89 -9.05 -11.29
CA ILE A 118 8.16 -9.22 -10.58
C ILE A 118 9.21 -8.27 -11.16
N ASN A 119 9.85 -7.50 -10.28
CA ASN A 119 10.91 -6.55 -10.60
C ASN A 119 12.14 -6.78 -9.71
N ASN A 120 12.54 -8.03 -9.56
CA ASN A 120 13.72 -8.40 -8.79
C ASN A 120 14.99 -8.17 -9.61
N ASP A 121 16.10 -7.89 -8.92
CA ASP A 121 17.42 -7.96 -9.53
C ASP A 121 17.79 -9.44 -9.83
N ALA A 122 17.64 -9.84 -11.10
CA ALA A 122 17.88 -11.21 -11.54
C ALA A 122 19.36 -11.63 -11.42
N TYR A 123 20.28 -10.68 -11.43
CA TYR A 123 21.72 -10.94 -11.40
C TYR A 123 22.30 -10.87 -9.98
N GLY A 124 21.53 -10.36 -9.01
CA GLY A 124 21.96 -10.20 -7.63
C GLY A 124 23.10 -9.20 -7.44
N LEU A 125 23.15 -8.18 -8.30
CA LEU A 125 24.15 -7.11 -8.28
C LEU A 125 23.77 -5.97 -7.33
N ALA A 126 22.48 -5.81 -7.03
CA ALA A 126 21.98 -4.77 -6.16
C ALA A 126 21.80 -5.28 -4.73
N ASP A 127 22.38 -4.59 -3.76
CA ASP A 127 22.24 -4.95 -2.34
C ASP A 127 20.79 -4.83 -1.84
N ASN A 128 20.03 -3.89 -2.40
CA ASN A 128 18.60 -3.72 -2.07
C ASN A 128 17.67 -4.74 -2.76
N GLY A 129 18.18 -5.54 -3.68
CA GLY A 129 17.42 -6.57 -4.40
C GLY A 129 16.51 -6.06 -5.52
N PHE A 130 16.56 -4.78 -5.85
CA PHE A 130 15.74 -4.17 -6.92
C PHE A 130 16.55 -3.94 -8.19
N ASN A 131 15.89 -3.95 -9.33
CA ASN A 131 16.49 -3.47 -10.56
C ASN A 131 16.86 -1.99 -10.42
N GLY A 132 18.09 -1.64 -10.81
CA GLY A 132 18.63 -0.28 -10.66
C GLY A 132 19.25 0.03 -9.30
N GLY A 133 19.10 -0.84 -8.32
CA GLY A 133 19.64 -0.60 -6.96
C GLY A 133 21.14 -0.48 -6.89
N GLN A 134 21.88 -1.09 -7.80
CA GLN A 134 23.34 -0.93 -7.92
C GLN A 134 23.74 0.52 -8.23
N ALA A 135 22.92 1.24 -8.98
CA ALA A 135 23.13 2.65 -9.30
C ALA A 135 22.50 3.60 -8.25
N GLY A 136 21.98 3.06 -7.14
CA GLY A 136 21.27 3.84 -6.13
C GLY A 136 19.90 4.37 -6.60
N THR A 137 19.39 3.88 -7.75
CA THR A 137 18.10 4.29 -8.26
C THR A 137 16.99 3.37 -7.74
N GLN A 138 15.79 3.93 -7.69
CA GLN A 138 14.58 3.16 -7.34
C GLN A 138 13.80 2.81 -8.61
N PRO A 139 13.18 1.62 -8.64
CA PRO A 139 12.44 1.17 -9.82
C PRO A 139 11.17 1.99 -10.08
N VAL A 140 10.62 2.63 -9.05
CA VAL A 140 9.41 3.45 -9.12
C VAL A 140 9.51 4.59 -8.09
N SER A 141 9.05 5.78 -8.47
CA SER A 141 9.00 6.94 -7.58
C SER A 141 7.90 6.78 -6.53
N MET A 142 8.16 7.23 -5.30
CA MET A 142 7.17 7.17 -4.21
C MET A 142 5.87 7.90 -4.54
N GLU A 143 5.93 8.99 -5.29
CA GLU A 143 4.76 9.79 -5.68
C GLU A 143 3.83 9.07 -6.64
N THR A 144 4.33 8.08 -7.37
CA THR A 144 3.52 7.27 -8.28
C THR A 144 2.87 6.07 -7.61
N ILE A 145 3.21 5.80 -6.34
CA ILE A 145 2.66 4.68 -5.59
C ILE A 145 1.35 5.13 -4.94
N GLU A 146 0.28 4.40 -5.23
CA GLU A 146 -1.01 4.53 -4.56
C GLU A 146 -1.03 3.71 -3.27
N GLN A 147 -0.45 2.51 -3.32
CA GLN A 147 -0.48 1.58 -2.21
C GLN A 147 0.76 0.70 -2.20
N LEU A 148 1.34 0.51 -1.02
CA LEU A 148 2.46 -0.40 -0.79
C LEU A 148 2.00 -1.54 0.11
N GLN A 149 2.01 -2.74 -0.42
CA GLN A 149 1.71 -3.95 0.34
C GLN A 149 3.00 -4.69 0.69
N ILE A 150 3.22 -4.89 1.97
CA ILE A 150 4.35 -5.66 2.50
C ILE A 150 3.77 -6.92 3.12
N SER A 151 4.19 -8.09 2.64
CA SER A 151 3.75 -9.36 3.18
C SER A 151 4.93 -10.24 3.54
N VAL A 152 4.90 -10.73 4.77
CA VAL A 152 5.89 -11.67 5.29
C VAL A 152 5.26 -13.05 5.30
N ALA A 153 5.86 -13.99 4.57
CA ALA A 153 5.33 -15.34 4.39
C ALA A 153 3.87 -15.38 3.90
N PRO A 154 3.55 -14.82 2.71
CA PRO A 154 2.21 -14.91 2.16
C PRO A 154 1.87 -16.37 1.79
N PHE A 155 0.65 -16.79 2.14
CA PHE A 155 0.13 -18.13 1.83
C PHE A 155 -0.70 -18.16 0.53
N ASP A 156 -0.56 -17.16 -0.33
CA ASP A 156 -1.29 -17.11 -1.60
C ASP A 156 -0.56 -17.94 -2.66
N VAL A 157 -1.22 -18.97 -3.17
CA VAL A 157 -0.67 -19.89 -4.20
C VAL A 157 -0.34 -19.19 -5.52
N ARG A 158 -0.89 -18.00 -5.75
CA ARG A 158 -0.58 -17.17 -6.94
C ARG A 158 0.74 -16.43 -6.81
N GLN A 159 1.29 -16.35 -5.61
CA GLN A 159 2.56 -15.71 -5.32
C GLN A 159 3.64 -16.77 -5.18
N SER A 160 4.64 -16.71 -6.03
CA SER A 160 5.75 -17.68 -6.07
C SER A 160 7.08 -16.96 -6.29
N GLY A 161 8.18 -17.70 -6.20
CA GLY A 161 9.53 -17.19 -6.51
C GLY A 161 10.21 -16.45 -5.37
N PHE A 162 9.77 -16.64 -4.12
CA PHE A 162 10.41 -16.08 -2.93
C PHE A 162 10.27 -17.03 -1.73
N THR A 163 11.17 -16.91 -0.76
CA THR A 163 11.13 -17.60 0.53
C THR A 163 11.22 -16.65 1.73
N GLY A 164 11.51 -15.39 1.48
CA GLY A 164 11.49 -14.28 2.45
C GLY A 164 10.15 -13.59 2.50
N GLY A 165 10.15 -12.31 2.15
CA GLY A 165 8.94 -11.49 2.05
C GLY A 165 8.66 -11.05 0.63
N THR A 166 7.47 -10.49 0.43
CA THR A 166 7.10 -9.83 -0.82
C THR A 166 6.69 -8.40 -0.56
N ILE A 167 7.11 -7.52 -1.43
CA ILE A 167 6.74 -6.11 -1.47
C ILE A 167 6.04 -5.91 -2.81
N ASN A 168 4.81 -5.45 -2.79
CA ASN A 168 4.06 -5.12 -3.99
C ASN A 168 3.70 -3.63 -3.96
N ALA A 169 4.25 -2.87 -4.89
CA ALA A 169 3.92 -1.48 -5.11
C ALA A 169 2.81 -1.41 -6.17
N ILE A 170 1.70 -0.81 -5.80
CA ILE A 170 0.57 -0.56 -6.71
C ILE A 170 0.68 0.89 -7.14
N THR A 171 0.73 1.13 -8.44
CA THR A 171 0.84 2.48 -9.00
C THR A 171 -0.51 3.17 -9.08
N LYS A 172 -0.49 4.51 -9.05
CA LYS A 172 -1.69 5.33 -9.19
C LYS A 172 -2.32 5.12 -10.56
N SER A 173 -3.62 4.91 -10.57
CA SER A 173 -4.41 4.83 -11.79
C SER A 173 -4.73 6.24 -12.31
N GLY A 174 -4.93 6.38 -13.62
CA GLY A 174 -5.45 7.61 -14.21
C GLY A 174 -6.86 7.91 -13.72
N THR A 175 -7.17 9.18 -13.64
CA THR A 175 -8.49 9.71 -13.28
C THR A 175 -8.93 10.69 -14.36
N ASN A 176 -10.21 11.12 -14.37
CA ASN A 176 -10.67 12.16 -15.31
C ASN A 176 -10.24 13.58 -14.86
N ASP A 177 -9.65 13.72 -13.67
CA ASP A 177 -9.16 14.98 -13.16
C ASP A 177 -7.65 15.08 -13.35
N PHE A 178 -7.21 16.11 -14.08
CA PHE A 178 -5.79 16.35 -14.27
C PHE A 178 -5.13 16.79 -12.96
N HIS A 179 -4.10 16.08 -12.56
CA HIS A 179 -3.31 16.39 -11.38
C HIS A 179 -1.82 16.26 -11.66
N GLY A 180 -1.02 17.00 -10.93
CA GLY A 180 0.42 16.97 -11.06
C GLY A 180 1.10 17.32 -9.75
N VAL A 181 2.25 16.70 -9.51
CA VAL A 181 3.10 16.95 -8.36
C VAL A 181 4.51 17.24 -8.83
N VAL A 182 5.09 18.31 -8.28
CA VAL A 182 6.52 18.63 -8.43
C VAL A 182 7.14 18.48 -7.05
N TYR A 183 8.18 17.69 -6.96
CA TYR A 183 8.86 17.47 -5.69
C TYR A 183 10.37 17.64 -5.82
N GLY A 184 11.01 18.01 -4.73
CA GLY A 184 12.45 18.08 -4.62
C GLY A 184 12.90 17.83 -3.18
N PHE A 185 13.86 16.94 -3.03
CA PHE A 185 14.50 16.63 -1.77
C PHE A 185 15.99 16.89 -1.90
N GLY A 186 16.58 17.42 -0.86
CA GLY A 186 18.00 17.68 -0.88
C GLY A 186 18.61 17.53 0.51
N ASN A 187 19.74 16.89 0.55
CA ASN A 187 20.58 16.74 1.71
C ASN A 187 21.99 17.23 1.40
N ASN A 188 22.54 18.00 2.30
CA ASN A 188 23.87 18.59 2.14
C ASN A 188 24.54 18.65 3.51
N GLN A 189 25.84 18.53 3.54
CA GLN A 189 26.64 18.66 4.77
C GLN A 189 26.33 19.95 5.55
N LEU A 190 25.98 21.06 4.88
CA LEU A 190 25.63 22.33 5.55
C LEU A 190 24.31 22.21 6.35
N LEU A 191 23.38 21.35 5.92
CA LEU A 191 22.11 21.09 6.60
C LEU A 191 22.29 20.09 7.74
N ILE A 192 23.19 19.12 7.60
CA ILE A 192 23.49 18.12 8.63
C ILE A 192 24.35 18.72 9.74
N GLY A 193 25.17 19.74 9.43
CA GLY A 193 26.17 20.29 10.31
C GLY A 193 27.55 19.62 10.09
N ASP A 194 28.59 20.34 10.40
CA ASP A 194 29.98 19.92 10.11
C ASP A 194 30.67 19.24 11.29
N ARG A 195 30.00 19.05 12.41
CA ARG A 195 30.59 18.46 13.62
C ARG A 195 29.69 17.38 14.23
N TYR A 196 30.30 16.26 14.53
CA TYR A 196 29.65 15.20 15.32
C TYR A 196 30.48 14.85 16.55
N ARG A 197 29.80 14.51 17.64
CA ARG A 197 30.44 14.12 18.89
C ARG A 197 30.55 12.60 18.94
N LEU A 198 31.79 12.14 19.05
CA LEU A 198 32.01 10.72 19.29
C LEU A 198 31.59 10.30 20.71
N MET A 199 31.29 9.02 20.91
CA MET A 199 30.92 8.48 22.21
C MET A 199 31.96 8.71 23.31
N ASN A 200 33.20 8.86 22.94
CA ASN A 200 34.32 9.20 23.87
C ASN A 200 34.37 10.68 24.26
N GLY A 201 33.42 11.50 23.82
CA GLY A 201 33.32 12.92 24.12
C GLY A 201 34.20 13.83 23.23
N SER A 202 35.04 13.28 22.37
CA SER A 202 35.80 14.07 21.42
C SER A 202 34.94 14.56 20.27
N VAL A 203 35.18 15.78 19.81
CA VAL A 203 34.54 16.34 18.62
C VAL A 203 35.36 15.95 17.41
N SER A 204 34.82 15.17 16.51
CA SER A 204 35.45 14.85 15.25
C SER A 204 35.25 15.99 14.26
N ASN A 205 36.29 16.20 13.45
CA ASN A 205 36.23 17.21 12.42
C ASN A 205 35.58 16.67 11.16
N LYS A 206 34.61 17.44 10.67
CA LYS A 206 34.11 17.49 9.30
C LYS A 206 33.72 16.17 8.64
N TYR A 207 32.42 16.01 8.41
CA TYR A 207 31.97 15.08 7.41
C TYR A 207 32.61 15.37 6.05
N THR A 208 32.98 14.35 5.32
CA THR A 208 33.38 14.48 3.91
C THR A 208 32.24 15.15 3.16
N ASP A 209 32.57 15.94 2.14
CA ASP A 209 31.58 16.63 1.34
C ASP A 209 30.53 15.62 0.81
N GLN A 210 29.32 15.69 1.35
CA GLN A 210 28.20 14.84 1.00
C GLN A 210 27.07 15.73 0.50
N TYR A 211 26.51 15.33 -0.62
CA TYR A 211 25.30 15.94 -1.15
C TYR A 211 24.45 14.85 -1.81
N GLU A 212 23.18 14.95 -1.61
CA GLU A 212 22.19 14.10 -2.26
C GLU A 212 21.00 14.97 -2.67
N TYR A 213 20.65 14.94 -3.93
CA TYR A 213 19.50 15.68 -4.46
C TYR A 213 18.64 14.75 -5.28
N GLN A 214 17.34 14.81 -5.03
CA GLN A 214 16.34 14.10 -5.78
C GLN A 214 15.25 15.09 -6.17
N ALA A 215 14.87 15.10 -7.44
CA ALA A 215 13.78 15.92 -7.92
C ALA A 215 12.99 15.15 -8.97
N GLY A 216 11.70 15.40 -9.03
CA GLY A 216 10.84 14.77 -10.02
C GLY A 216 9.57 15.57 -10.26
N ILE A 217 8.93 15.22 -11.37
CA ILE A 217 7.63 15.76 -11.76
C ILE A 217 6.77 14.56 -12.16
N THR A 218 5.59 14.48 -11.59
CA THR A 218 4.56 13.52 -11.99
C THR A 218 3.34 14.28 -12.46
N ALA A 219 2.72 13.80 -13.54
CA ALA A 219 1.48 14.33 -14.06
C ALA A 219 0.58 13.16 -14.47
N GLY A 220 -0.70 13.26 -14.17
CA GLY A 220 -1.71 12.27 -14.49
C GLY A 220 -3.09 12.90 -14.64
N GLY A 221 -4.00 12.17 -15.29
CA GLY A 221 -5.37 12.58 -15.53
C GLY A 221 -6.20 11.42 -16.06
#